data_de7b50a035b00171abacff966818afa0
#
_entry.id   de7b50a035b00171abacff966818afa0
#
_cell.length_a   1.000
_cell.length_b   1.000
_cell.length_c   1.000
_cell.angle_alpha   90.00
_cell.angle_beta   90.00
_cell.angle_gamma   90.00
#
_symmetry.space_group_name_H-M   'P 1'
#
loop_
_entity.id
_entity.type
_entity.pdbx_description
1 polymer ?
#
loop_
_entity_poly.entity_id
_entity_poly.type
_entity_poly.pdbx_seq_one_letter_code
_entity_poly.pdbx_strand_id
1 'polypeptide(L)'
;VIDFYSNPDNRYSVPTQCGWEEIVTVKPFGNLIAKFDTGNARYSVLHAENIKVNGKKITFTNNNKTITTKVIGEYTSITGGGKDERYLVDLDFEFANTNYGKITFGLDNRDDFNTDVLLNRKTMRMLNVMVNPQRKYVITTKFESE
;
A
#
# COMPACT_ATOMS: atom_id res chain seq x y z
N VAL A 1 14.19 -14.54 -31.63
CA VAL A 1 14.03 -13.07 -31.64
C VAL A 1 12.90 -12.69 -30.76
N ILE A 2 13.17 -11.84 -29.79
CA ILE A 2 12.14 -11.29 -28.94
C ILE A 2 11.51 -10.07 -29.62
N ASP A 3 10.22 -10.14 -29.89
CA ASP A 3 9.49 -9.02 -30.47
C ASP A 3 8.90 -8.17 -29.33
N PHE A 4 9.58 -7.10 -28.99
CA PHE A 4 9.13 -6.17 -27.96
C PHE A 4 7.90 -5.36 -28.36
N TYR A 5 7.64 -5.23 -29.65
CA TYR A 5 6.56 -4.38 -30.15
C TYR A 5 5.21 -5.07 -30.22
N SER A 6 5.19 -6.40 -30.17
CA SER A 6 3.95 -7.16 -30.22
C SER A 6 3.34 -7.44 -28.86
N ASN A 7 4.00 -7.07 -27.76
CA ASN A 7 3.45 -7.24 -26.41
C ASN A 7 2.30 -6.26 -26.20
N PRO A 8 1.03 -6.73 -26.07
CA PRO A 8 -0.12 -5.85 -25.92
C PRO A 8 -0.02 -4.94 -24.69
N ASP A 9 0.54 -5.44 -23.58
CA ASP A 9 0.67 -4.68 -22.36
C ASP A 9 1.59 -3.48 -22.52
N ASN A 10 2.62 -3.61 -23.34
CA ASN A 10 3.54 -2.52 -23.64
C ASN A 10 2.96 -1.52 -24.65
N ARG A 11 2.07 -1.99 -25.53
CA ARG A 11 1.52 -1.11 -26.58
C ARG A 11 0.42 -0.19 -26.09
N TYR A 12 -0.40 -0.64 -25.15
CA TYR A 12 -1.65 0.04 -24.81
C TYR A 12 -1.64 0.68 -23.44
N SER A 13 -0.61 0.46 -22.66
CA SER A 13 -0.55 0.93 -21.28
C SER A 13 0.67 1.82 -21.09
N VAL A 14 0.44 3.13 -21.17
CA VAL A 14 1.47 4.14 -20.87
C VAL A 14 1.33 4.50 -19.39
N PRO A 15 2.30 4.14 -18.54
CA PRO A 15 2.20 4.46 -17.13
C PRO A 15 2.33 5.96 -16.87
N THR A 16 1.58 6.42 -15.88
CA THR A 16 1.70 7.79 -15.38
C THR A 16 2.87 7.86 -14.41
N GLN A 17 3.68 8.90 -14.52
CA GLN A 17 4.75 9.11 -13.55
C GLN A 17 4.17 9.49 -12.19
N CYS A 18 4.65 8.82 -11.13
CA CYS A 18 4.37 9.20 -9.76
C CYS A 18 5.67 9.40 -8.98
N GLY A 19 5.58 10.01 -7.81
CA GLY A 19 6.69 10.08 -6.87
C GLY A 19 6.91 8.75 -6.16
N TRP A 20 8.05 8.59 -5.50
CA TRP A 20 8.28 7.43 -4.66
C TRP A 20 7.48 7.50 -3.35
N GLU A 21 6.91 8.65 -3.04
CA GLU A 21 5.95 8.91 -1.98
C GLU A 21 4.78 9.69 -2.55
N GLU A 22 3.56 9.25 -2.26
CA GLU A 22 2.31 9.89 -2.68
C GLU A 22 1.28 9.75 -1.56
N ILE A 23 0.20 10.52 -1.64
CA ILE A 23 -0.93 10.37 -0.73
C ILE A 23 -1.94 9.40 -1.32
N VAL A 24 -2.32 8.42 -0.52
CA VAL A 24 -3.38 7.47 -0.86
C VAL A 24 -4.51 7.57 0.16
N THR A 25 -5.68 7.07 -0.20
CA THR A 25 -6.81 6.98 0.73
C THR A 25 -7.09 5.52 1.03
N VAL A 26 -7.06 5.17 2.31
CA VAL A 26 -7.41 3.83 2.79
C VAL A 26 -8.61 3.99 3.73
N LYS A 27 -9.75 3.46 3.33
CA LYS A 27 -10.97 3.60 4.15
C LYS A 27 -11.01 2.57 5.26
N PRO A 28 -11.43 2.95 6.47
CA PRO A 28 -12.01 4.25 6.85
C PRO A 28 -11.00 5.25 7.40
N PHE A 29 -9.70 5.02 7.26
CA PHE A 29 -8.67 5.81 7.93
C PHE A 29 -8.41 7.17 7.28
N GLY A 30 -8.75 7.33 6.00
CA GLY A 30 -8.58 8.57 5.28
C GLY A 30 -7.27 8.64 4.50
N ASN A 31 -6.75 9.84 4.35
CA ASN A 31 -5.54 10.09 3.55
C ASN A 31 -4.30 9.73 4.35
N LEU A 32 -3.45 8.90 3.77
CA LEU A 32 -2.23 8.40 4.38
C LEU A 32 -1.06 8.57 3.39
N ILE A 33 0.13 8.76 3.92
CA ILE A 33 1.33 8.81 3.09
C ILE A 33 1.77 7.38 2.76
N ALA A 34 1.97 7.11 1.49
CA ALA A 34 2.40 5.82 0.99
C ALA A 34 3.76 5.91 0.32
N LYS A 35 4.63 4.96 0.65
CA LYS A 35 5.85 4.70 -0.10
C LYS A 35 5.55 3.69 -1.20
N PHE A 36 5.97 4.01 -2.42
CA PHE A 36 5.81 3.13 -3.59
C PHE A 36 7.08 2.28 -3.71
N ASP A 37 7.02 1.06 -3.19
CA ASP A 37 8.19 0.20 -3.04
C ASP A 37 8.31 -0.79 -4.20
N THR A 38 9.09 -0.43 -5.20
CA THR A 38 9.32 -1.26 -6.39
C THR A 38 10.06 -2.57 -6.08
N GLY A 39 10.68 -2.67 -4.91
CA GLY A 39 11.33 -3.88 -4.43
C GLY A 39 10.39 -4.87 -3.74
N ASN A 40 9.16 -4.46 -3.42
CA ASN A 40 8.22 -5.29 -2.69
C ASN A 40 7.33 -6.11 -3.65
N ALA A 41 7.59 -7.42 -3.71
CA ALA A 41 6.83 -8.36 -4.53
C ALA A 41 5.71 -9.08 -3.76
N ARG A 42 5.56 -8.85 -2.44
CA ARG A 42 4.62 -9.62 -1.62
C ARG A 42 3.33 -8.85 -1.36
N TYR A 43 3.20 -8.24 -0.22
CA TYR A 43 1.97 -7.56 0.19
C TYR A 43 2.23 -6.09 0.46
N SER A 44 1.27 -5.26 0.13
CA SER A 44 1.23 -3.90 0.67
C SER A 44 1.08 -3.97 2.18
N VAL A 45 1.62 -2.98 2.89
CA VAL A 45 1.62 -2.94 4.35
C VAL A 45 0.94 -1.67 4.83
N LEU A 46 0.08 -1.81 5.82
CA LEU A 46 -0.59 -0.70 6.48
C LEU A 46 -0.14 -0.65 7.93
N HIS A 47 0.22 0.55 8.40
CA HIS A 47 0.51 0.77 9.81
C HIS A 47 -0.69 0.42 10.67
N ALA A 48 -0.47 -0.37 11.70
CA ALA A 48 -1.52 -0.78 12.64
C ALA A 48 -0.97 -0.83 14.05
N GLU A 49 -1.73 -0.28 14.98
CA GLU A 49 -1.45 -0.27 16.40
C GLU A 49 -2.53 -1.05 17.15
N ASN A 50 -2.20 -1.51 18.34
CA ASN A 50 -3.15 -2.18 19.24
C ASN A 50 -3.87 -3.36 18.57
N ILE A 51 -3.13 -4.17 17.85
CA ILE A 51 -3.67 -5.31 17.10
C ILE A 51 -4.17 -6.38 18.08
N LYS A 52 -5.45 -6.74 17.94
CA LYS A 52 -6.09 -7.82 18.71
C LYS A 52 -6.82 -8.75 17.77
N VAL A 53 -6.52 -10.03 17.86
CA VAL A 53 -7.16 -11.07 17.04
C VAL A 53 -8.07 -11.91 17.91
N ASN A 54 -9.31 -12.10 17.46
CA ASN A 54 -10.29 -12.97 18.10
C ASN A 54 -10.93 -13.84 17.02
N GLY A 55 -10.48 -15.08 16.90
CA GLY A 55 -10.91 -15.99 15.85
C GLY A 55 -10.51 -15.46 14.48
N LYS A 56 -11.51 -15.24 13.61
CA LYS A 56 -11.30 -14.72 12.26
C LYS A 56 -11.42 -13.20 12.18
N LYS A 57 -11.56 -12.53 13.31
CA LYS A 57 -11.70 -11.06 13.36
C LYS A 57 -10.45 -10.43 13.94
N ILE A 58 -10.12 -9.28 13.44
CA ILE A 58 -8.99 -8.48 13.90
C ILE A 58 -9.45 -7.05 14.17
N THR A 59 -9.01 -6.52 15.30
CA THR A 59 -9.23 -5.14 15.69
C THR A 59 -7.90 -4.43 15.72
N PHE A 60 -7.83 -3.26 15.11
CA PHE A 60 -6.60 -2.48 15.09
C PHE A 60 -6.90 -0.99 14.91
N THR A 61 -5.90 -0.17 15.20
CA THR A 61 -6.00 1.29 15.15
C THR A 61 -5.00 1.84 14.13
N ASN A 62 -5.45 2.78 13.32
CA ASN A 62 -4.63 3.61 12.46
C ASN A 62 -5.26 5.00 12.41
N ASN A 63 -4.44 6.04 12.41
CA ASN A 63 -4.89 7.44 12.29
C ASN A 63 -6.00 7.77 13.29
N ASN A 64 -5.85 7.35 14.56
CA ASN A 64 -6.79 7.53 15.66
C ASN A 64 -8.16 6.87 15.44
N LYS A 65 -8.27 5.98 14.48
CA LYS A 65 -9.49 5.20 14.22
C LYS A 65 -9.24 3.73 14.47
N THR A 66 -10.17 3.13 15.22
CA THR A 66 -10.13 1.69 15.52
C THR A 66 -11.25 0.99 14.75
N ILE A 67 -10.91 -0.07 14.05
CA ILE A 67 -11.89 -0.88 13.34
C ILE A 67 -11.72 -2.36 13.67
N THR A 68 -12.79 -3.11 13.45
CA THR A 68 -12.76 -4.58 13.48
C THR A 68 -13.15 -5.08 12.10
N THR A 69 -12.34 -5.97 11.54
CA THR A 69 -12.59 -6.54 10.23
C THR A 69 -12.17 -8.01 10.20
N LYS A 70 -12.38 -8.66 9.07
CA LYS A 70 -12.06 -10.07 8.89
C LYS A 70 -10.58 -10.25 8.54
N VAL A 71 -9.93 -11.21 9.20
CA VAL A 71 -8.61 -11.70 8.78
C VAL A 71 -8.80 -12.58 7.55
N ILE A 72 -8.13 -12.26 6.44
CA ILE A 72 -8.21 -13.05 5.22
C ILE A 72 -7.02 -13.97 5.02
N GLY A 73 -6.01 -13.86 5.86
CA GLY A 73 -4.82 -14.70 5.82
C GLY A 73 -3.73 -14.19 6.74
N GLU A 74 -2.63 -14.90 6.73
CA GLU A 74 -1.42 -14.56 7.48
C GLU A 74 -0.21 -14.82 6.61
N TYR A 75 0.88 -14.12 6.89
CA TYR A 75 2.15 -14.42 6.26
C TYR A 75 3.30 -14.04 7.19
N THR A 76 4.44 -14.69 6.97
CA THR A 76 5.66 -14.38 7.69
C THR A 76 6.55 -13.48 6.85
N SER A 77 6.91 -12.32 7.38
CA SER A 77 7.88 -11.42 6.80
C SER A 77 9.25 -11.71 7.41
N ILE A 78 10.25 -11.91 6.56
CA ILE A 78 11.63 -12.13 7.00
C ILE A 78 12.39 -10.83 6.79
N THR A 79 12.90 -10.27 7.87
CA THR A 79 13.72 -9.06 7.86
C THR A 79 15.07 -9.33 8.51
N GLY A 80 15.99 -8.39 8.42
CA GLY A 80 17.29 -8.50 9.10
C GLY A 80 17.20 -8.65 10.62
N GLY A 81 16.06 -8.28 11.22
CA GLY A 81 15.80 -8.42 12.66
C GLY A 81 15.09 -9.72 13.05
N GLY A 82 14.78 -10.63 12.10
CA GLY A 82 14.11 -11.88 12.37
C GLY A 82 12.84 -12.08 11.55
N LYS A 83 11.91 -12.87 12.09
CA LYS A 83 10.64 -13.18 11.46
C LYS A 83 9.52 -12.41 12.14
N ASP A 84 8.69 -11.74 11.32
CA ASP A 84 7.46 -11.09 11.76
C ASP A 84 6.26 -11.80 11.14
N GLU A 85 5.29 -12.16 11.98
CA GLU A 85 4.01 -12.64 11.50
C GLU A 85 3.06 -11.48 11.31
N ARG A 86 2.42 -11.42 10.14
CA ARG A 86 1.49 -10.34 9.79
C ARG A 86 0.15 -10.93 9.39
N TYR A 87 -0.91 -10.26 9.83
CA TYR A 87 -2.27 -10.58 9.43
C TYR A 87 -2.63 -9.80 8.17
N LEU A 88 -3.42 -10.44 7.30
CA LEU A 88 -3.87 -9.85 6.05
C LEU A 88 -5.33 -9.43 6.18
N VAL A 89 -5.62 -8.22 5.71
CA VAL A 89 -6.98 -7.67 5.64
C VAL A 89 -7.21 -7.02 4.28
N ASP A 90 -8.47 -6.96 3.84
CA ASP A 90 -8.86 -6.23 2.65
C ASP A 90 -9.50 -4.92 3.04
N LEU A 91 -9.06 -3.83 2.44
CA LEU A 91 -9.57 -2.48 2.71
C LEU A 91 -9.77 -1.72 1.39
N ASP A 92 -10.77 -0.84 1.37
CA ASP A 92 -11.04 0.02 0.22
C ASP A 92 -9.91 1.02 0.02
N PHE A 93 -9.48 1.14 -1.22
CA PHE A 93 -8.32 1.91 -1.61
C PHE A 93 -8.67 2.90 -2.72
N GLU A 94 -8.26 4.14 -2.53
CA GLU A 94 -8.40 5.20 -3.52
C GLU A 94 -7.06 5.89 -3.76
N PHE A 95 -6.85 6.29 -5.00
CA PHE A 95 -5.68 7.06 -5.38
C PHE A 95 -6.03 8.01 -6.53
N ALA A 96 -5.61 9.26 -6.42
CA ALA A 96 -5.82 10.29 -7.46
C ALA A 96 -7.29 10.37 -7.89
N ASN A 97 -8.21 10.41 -6.94
CA ASN A 97 -9.67 10.48 -7.12
C ASN A 97 -10.31 9.27 -7.78
N THR A 98 -9.60 8.16 -7.87
CA THR A 98 -10.14 6.89 -8.40
C THR A 98 -10.24 5.87 -7.28
N ASN A 99 -11.43 5.26 -7.16
CA ASN A 99 -11.66 4.16 -6.23
C ASN A 99 -11.32 2.84 -6.93
N TYR A 100 -10.34 2.12 -6.39
CA TYR A 100 -9.87 0.85 -6.95
C TYR A 100 -10.51 -0.37 -6.28
N GLY A 101 -11.44 -0.15 -5.35
CA GLY A 101 -12.02 -1.24 -4.58
C GLY A 101 -11.07 -1.72 -3.48
N LYS A 102 -11.24 -2.96 -3.07
CA LYS A 102 -10.46 -3.52 -1.98
C LYS A 102 -9.11 -4.02 -2.44
N ILE A 103 -8.07 -3.67 -1.68
CA ILE A 103 -6.75 -4.28 -1.83
C ILE A 103 -6.33 -4.93 -0.52
N THR A 104 -5.41 -5.87 -0.59
CA THR A 104 -4.93 -6.62 0.56
C THR A 104 -3.74 -5.93 1.19
N PHE A 105 -3.82 -5.72 2.50
CA PHE A 105 -2.73 -5.18 3.31
C PHE A 105 -2.30 -6.18 4.37
N GLY A 106 -0.99 -6.30 4.56
CA GLY A 106 -0.44 -6.84 5.79
C GLY A 106 -0.41 -5.74 6.85
N LEU A 107 -0.74 -6.09 8.08
CA LEU A 107 -0.74 -5.14 9.19
C LEU A 107 0.56 -5.23 9.97
N ASP A 108 1.20 -4.11 10.21
CA ASP A 108 2.42 -4.03 11.00
C ASP A 108 2.56 -2.65 11.63
N ASN A 109 3.27 -2.58 12.75
CA ASN A 109 3.61 -1.29 13.33
C ASN A 109 4.75 -0.65 12.54
N ARG A 110 4.49 0.50 11.96
CA ARG A 110 5.44 1.23 11.13
C ARG A 110 5.93 2.53 11.79
N ASP A 111 5.90 2.60 13.12
CA ASP A 111 6.33 3.81 13.85
C ASP A 111 7.78 4.21 13.54
N ASP A 112 8.64 3.24 13.23
CA ASP A 112 10.04 3.48 12.87
C ASP A 112 10.22 3.92 11.42
N PHE A 113 9.14 4.01 10.64
CA PHE A 113 9.17 4.40 9.24
C PHE A 113 8.42 5.72 9.03
N ASN A 114 8.74 6.41 7.95
CA ASN A 114 8.19 7.73 7.65
C ASN A 114 6.81 7.67 6.99
N THR A 115 6.35 6.49 6.60
CA THR A 115 5.08 6.33 5.89
C THR A 115 4.21 5.28 6.56
N ASP A 116 2.90 5.53 6.61
CA ASP A 116 1.92 4.58 7.15
C ASP A 116 1.61 3.44 6.18
N VAL A 117 1.84 3.66 4.90
CA VAL A 117 1.53 2.68 3.86
C VAL A 117 2.78 2.37 3.05
N LEU A 118 2.98 1.09 2.78
CA LEU A 118 3.99 0.61 1.85
C LEU A 118 3.25 -0.13 0.73
N LEU A 119 3.36 0.36 -0.51
CA LEU A 119 2.67 -0.27 -1.64
C LEU A 119 3.60 -1.23 -2.37
N ASN A 120 3.06 -2.40 -2.71
CA ASN A 120 3.77 -3.44 -3.44
C ASN A 120 3.67 -3.23 -4.96
N ARG A 121 4.44 -4.03 -5.71
CA ARG A 121 4.46 -3.96 -7.19
C ARG A 121 3.11 -4.28 -7.80
N LYS A 122 2.35 -5.21 -7.23
CA LYS A 122 1.01 -5.56 -7.73
C LYS A 122 0.06 -4.37 -7.70
N THR A 123 0.06 -3.62 -6.60
CA THR A 123 -0.74 -2.41 -6.48
C THR A 123 -0.28 -1.34 -7.47
N MET A 124 1.03 -1.16 -7.62
CA MET A 124 1.55 -0.19 -8.59
C MET A 124 1.16 -0.54 -10.03
N ARG A 125 1.15 -1.83 -10.38
CA ARG A 125 0.64 -2.26 -11.69
C ARG A 125 -0.84 -1.96 -11.87
N MET A 126 -1.64 -2.16 -10.83
CA MET A 126 -3.07 -1.81 -10.85
C MET A 126 -3.26 -0.31 -11.08
N LEU A 127 -2.45 0.52 -10.43
CA LEU A 127 -2.49 1.97 -10.60
C LEU A 127 -1.92 2.44 -11.93
N ASN A 128 -1.19 1.59 -12.62
CA ASN A 128 -0.48 1.90 -13.86
C ASN A 128 0.44 3.11 -13.70
N VAL A 129 1.34 3.04 -12.73
CA VAL A 129 2.28 4.11 -12.42
C VAL A 129 3.72 3.67 -12.64
N MET A 130 4.56 4.65 -12.95
CA MET A 130 6.01 4.53 -13.01
C MET A 130 6.60 5.44 -11.94
N VAL A 131 7.39 4.86 -11.04
CA VAL A 131 7.93 5.60 -9.90
C VAL A 131 9.17 6.38 -10.32
N ASN A 132 9.14 7.68 -10.04
CA ASN A 132 10.33 8.52 -10.15
C ASN A 132 11.04 8.58 -8.79
N PRO A 133 12.24 8.00 -8.66
CA PRO A 133 12.93 7.95 -7.37
C PRO A 133 13.47 9.29 -6.89
N GLN A 134 13.43 10.32 -7.73
CA GLN A 134 13.93 11.64 -7.39
C GLN A 134 12.84 12.58 -6.87
N ARG A 135 11.56 12.19 -6.95
CA ARG A 135 10.45 13.09 -6.63
C ARG A 135 9.46 12.45 -5.66
N LYS A 136 8.83 13.33 -4.89
CA LYS A 136 7.68 13.02 -4.05
C LYS A 136 6.49 13.86 -4.52
N TYR A 137 5.27 13.36 -4.34
CA TYR A 137 4.03 14.09 -4.58
C TYR A 137 3.94 14.68 -5.98
N VAL A 138 4.16 13.84 -6.99
CA VAL A 138 4.04 14.21 -8.41
C VAL A 138 2.56 14.25 -8.81
N ILE A 139 1.77 13.28 -8.35
CA ILE A 139 0.34 13.15 -8.67
C ILE A 139 -0.52 13.81 -7.60
N THR A 140 -0.17 13.61 -6.33
CA THR A 140 -0.93 14.13 -5.20
C THR A 140 -0.21 15.32 -4.58
N THR A 141 -0.98 16.16 -3.86
CA THR A 141 -0.42 17.32 -3.19
C THR A 141 -0.46 17.08 -1.68
N LYS A 142 0.71 17.16 -1.04
CA LYS A 142 0.78 17.15 0.42
C LYS A 142 0.53 18.55 0.94
N PHE A 143 -0.57 18.71 1.68
CA PHE A 143 -0.82 19.93 2.42
C PHE A 143 -0.20 19.78 3.80
N GLU A 144 0.68 20.72 4.15
CA GLU A 144 1.15 20.82 5.51
C GLU A 144 0.04 21.41 6.38
N SER A 145 -0.21 20.79 7.53
CA SER A 145 -1.14 21.37 8.50
C SER A 145 -0.51 22.59 9.13
N GLU A 146 -1.19 23.67 9.01
CA GLU A 146 -0.81 24.90 9.67
C GLU A 146 -1.11 24.85 11.17
#